data_391edf1519085df2d5e9486a7418cddb
#
_entry.id   391edf1519085df2d5e9486a7418cddb
#
_cell.length_a   1.000
_cell.length_b   1.000
_cell.length_c   1.000
_cell.angle_alpha   90.00
_cell.angle_beta   90.00
_cell.angle_gamma   90.00
#
_symmetry.space_group_name_H-M   'P 1'
#
loop_
_entity.id
_entity.type
_entity.pdbx_description
1 polymer ?
#
loop_
_entity_poly.entity_id
_entity_poly.type
_entity_poly.pdbx_seq_one_letter_code
_entity_poly.pdbx_strand_id
1 'polypeptide(L)'
;QCLRVAVEKPAGQGELRILNQITETFSVMELAELVRRSGARQGLSVSVEHVPNPRTELEEHYYHPVYTGLRELGVRPHPLTDEVLDGMIRHVMAYRSAIRPEIIFPDRSGGNSGGKRPCL
;
A
#
# COMPACT_ATOMS: atom_id res chain seq x y z
N GLN A 1 -5.83 -14.84 -7.91
CA GLN A 1 -7.12 -15.43 -7.44
C GLN A 1 -8.30 -14.67 -8.02
N CYS A 2 -8.39 -13.32 -7.86
CA CYS A 2 -9.56 -12.54 -8.26
C CYS A 2 -9.90 -12.67 -9.74
N LEU A 3 -8.90 -12.56 -10.64
CA LEU A 3 -9.11 -12.72 -12.09
C LEU A 3 -9.61 -14.14 -12.43
N ARG A 4 -9.03 -15.17 -11.80
CA ARG A 4 -9.47 -16.56 -12.02
C ARG A 4 -10.95 -16.73 -11.67
N VAL A 5 -11.36 -16.24 -10.48
CA VAL A 5 -12.74 -16.36 -10.04
C VAL A 5 -13.71 -15.55 -10.91
N ALA A 6 -13.28 -14.37 -11.38
CA ALA A 6 -14.10 -13.55 -12.28
C ALA A 6 -14.33 -14.24 -13.64
N VAL A 7 -13.32 -14.99 -14.13
CA VAL A 7 -13.45 -15.79 -15.38
C VAL A 7 -14.28 -17.05 -15.16
N GLU A 8 -14.09 -17.74 -14.02
CA GLU A 8 -14.86 -18.97 -13.69
C GLU A 8 -16.34 -18.68 -13.38
N LYS A 9 -16.64 -17.48 -12.90
CA LYS A 9 -17.98 -17.02 -12.55
C LYS A 9 -18.30 -15.69 -13.23
N PRO A 10 -18.48 -15.67 -14.55
CA PRO A 10 -18.74 -14.44 -15.29
C PRO A 10 -20.06 -13.79 -14.87
N ALA A 11 -20.20 -12.51 -15.15
CA ALA A 11 -21.46 -11.79 -15.01
C ALA A 11 -22.51 -12.39 -15.96
N GLY A 12 -23.80 -12.29 -15.59
CA GLY A 12 -24.90 -12.68 -16.45
C GLY A 12 -24.99 -11.82 -17.71
N GLN A 13 -25.75 -12.28 -18.70
CA GLN A 13 -25.95 -11.50 -19.90
C GLN A 13 -26.63 -10.16 -19.59
N GLY A 14 -26.02 -9.05 -19.98
CA GLY A 14 -26.51 -7.69 -19.72
C GLY A 14 -26.19 -7.17 -18.33
N GLU A 15 -25.49 -7.94 -17.49
CA GLU A 15 -25.04 -7.53 -16.15
C GLU A 15 -23.65 -6.90 -16.22
N LEU A 16 -23.49 -5.69 -15.66
CA LEU A 16 -22.19 -5.11 -15.36
C LEU A 16 -21.81 -5.42 -13.91
N ARG A 17 -20.73 -6.18 -13.71
CA ARG A 17 -20.24 -6.52 -12.37
C ARG A 17 -18.90 -5.84 -12.10
N ILE A 18 -18.87 -5.00 -11.08
CA ILE A 18 -17.65 -4.32 -10.59
C ILE A 18 -17.20 -5.01 -9.30
N LEU A 19 -15.93 -5.41 -9.25
CA LEU A 19 -15.35 -6.12 -8.12
C LEU A 19 -14.16 -5.33 -7.57
N ASN A 20 -14.27 -4.85 -6.34
CA ASN A 20 -13.19 -4.19 -5.62
C ASN A 20 -12.28 -5.22 -4.96
N GLN A 21 -10.97 -5.11 -5.17
CA GLN A 21 -9.96 -6.02 -4.61
C GLN A 21 -9.41 -5.53 -3.26
N ILE A 22 -10.21 -4.80 -2.51
CA ILE A 22 -9.83 -4.29 -1.19
C ILE A 22 -10.14 -5.36 -0.17
N THR A 23 -9.17 -5.69 0.69
CA THR A 23 -9.33 -6.70 1.74
C THR A 23 -9.34 -6.12 3.14
N GLU A 24 -8.56 -5.08 3.35
CA GLU A 24 -8.36 -4.40 4.63
C GLU A 24 -8.15 -2.90 4.40
N THR A 25 -8.41 -2.12 5.41
CA THR A 25 -8.14 -0.68 5.44
C THR A 25 -7.30 -0.36 6.66
N PHE A 26 -6.28 0.46 6.47
CA PHE A 26 -5.38 0.90 7.54
C PHE A 26 -5.18 2.40 7.45
N SER A 27 -5.04 3.06 8.58
CA SER A 27 -4.46 4.38 8.61
C SER A 27 -2.93 4.30 8.35
N VAL A 28 -2.35 5.41 7.93
CA VAL A 28 -0.88 5.50 7.74
C VAL A 28 -0.13 5.18 9.04
N MET A 29 -0.67 5.62 10.18
CA MET A 29 -0.05 5.38 11.48
C MET A 29 -0.12 3.90 11.90
N GLU A 30 -1.22 3.21 11.61
CA GLU A 30 -1.32 1.76 11.85
C GLU A 30 -0.30 0.99 11.02
N LEU A 31 -0.15 1.33 9.74
CA LEU A 31 0.87 0.71 8.88
C LEU A 31 2.29 1.01 9.38
N ALA A 32 2.58 2.25 9.78
CA ALA A 32 3.88 2.62 10.35
C ALA A 32 4.20 1.80 11.60
N GLU A 33 3.24 1.60 12.48
CA GLU A 33 3.41 0.80 13.69
C GLU A 33 3.61 -0.70 13.39
N LEU A 34 2.89 -1.24 12.40
CA LEU A 34 3.10 -2.61 11.92
C LEU A 34 4.53 -2.80 11.41
N VAL A 35 5.03 -1.87 10.58
CA VAL A 35 6.40 -1.90 10.05
C VAL A 35 7.42 -1.78 11.19
N ARG A 36 7.20 -0.87 12.14
CA ARG A 36 8.09 -0.68 13.30
C ARG A 36 8.22 -1.98 14.12
N ARG A 37 7.10 -2.63 14.41
CA ARG A 37 7.09 -3.91 15.17
C ARG A 37 7.78 -5.03 14.40
N SER A 38 7.48 -5.15 13.10
CA SER A 38 8.12 -6.18 12.24
C SER A 38 9.62 -5.94 12.11
N GLY A 39 10.05 -4.68 11.92
CA GLY A 39 11.46 -4.32 11.91
C GLY A 39 12.17 -4.68 13.22
N ALA A 40 11.56 -4.38 14.37
CA ALA A 40 12.11 -4.72 15.68
C ALA A 40 12.30 -6.23 15.86
N ARG A 41 11.35 -7.06 15.40
CA ARG A 41 11.50 -8.54 15.43
C ARG A 41 12.70 -9.03 14.60
N GLN A 42 13.13 -8.25 13.62
CA GLN A 42 14.28 -8.57 12.76
C GLN A 42 15.56 -7.83 13.14
N GLY A 43 15.59 -7.21 14.34
CA GLY A 43 16.77 -6.51 14.86
C GLY A 43 17.02 -5.15 14.21
N LEU A 44 16.03 -4.58 13.52
CA LEU A 44 16.12 -3.24 12.95
C LEU A 44 15.64 -2.18 13.96
N SER A 45 16.36 -1.07 14.05
CA SER A 45 15.87 0.13 14.74
C SER A 45 15.08 0.97 13.75
N VAL A 46 13.75 0.98 13.90
CA VAL A 46 12.84 1.72 13.03
C VAL A 46 12.24 2.89 13.81
N SER A 47 12.46 4.11 13.33
CA SER A 47 11.82 5.34 13.82
C SER A 47 10.70 5.77 12.87
N VAL A 48 9.64 6.33 13.43
CA VAL A 48 8.55 6.96 12.68
C VAL A 48 8.73 8.47 12.77
N GLU A 49 8.87 9.12 11.64
CA GLU A 49 9.01 10.57 11.56
C GLU A 49 7.77 11.19 10.89
N HIS A 50 7.26 12.26 11.48
CA HIS A 50 6.21 13.05 10.88
C HIS A 50 6.83 14.13 9.99
N VAL A 51 6.51 14.09 8.70
CA VAL A 51 6.93 15.11 7.75
C VAL A 51 5.72 15.93 7.30
N PRO A 52 5.90 17.24 6.99
CA PRO A 52 4.84 18.05 6.43
C PRO A 52 4.30 17.39 5.16
N ASN A 53 2.97 17.33 5.01
CA ASN A 53 2.38 16.84 3.78
C ASN A 53 2.76 17.79 2.62
N PRO A 54 3.46 17.30 1.57
CA PRO A 54 3.82 18.12 0.42
C PRO A 54 2.61 18.46 -0.47
N ARG A 55 1.47 17.82 -0.26
CA ARG A 55 0.23 18.07 -0.99
C ARG A 55 -0.71 18.88 -0.12
N THR A 56 -1.20 19.97 -0.67
CA THR A 56 -2.34 20.70 -0.11
C THR A 56 -3.61 20.05 -0.65
N GLU A 57 -4.23 19.21 0.16
CA GLU A 57 -5.53 18.64 -0.17
C GLU A 57 -6.61 19.60 0.29
N LEU A 58 -7.49 20.01 -0.63
CA LEU A 58 -8.58 20.96 -0.37
C LEU A 58 -9.77 20.28 0.31
N GLU A 59 -9.86 18.97 0.27
CA GLU A 59 -10.97 18.19 0.80
C GLU A 59 -10.45 16.93 1.51
N GLU A 60 -11.07 16.60 2.64
CA GLU A 60 -10.89 15.28 3.28
C GLU A 60 -11.77 14.25 2.56
N HIS A 61 -11.16 13.30 1.89
CA HIS A 61 -11.89 12.22 1.24
C HIS A 61 -12.12 11.08 2.22
N TYR A 62 -13.37 10.91 2.65
CA TYR A 62 -13.79 9.72 3.37
C TYR A 62 -13.96 8.57 2.38
N TYR A 63 -13.06 7.59 2.46
CA TYR A 63 -13.08 6.43 1.58
C TYR A 63 -13.58 5.20 2.34
N HIS A 64 -14.79 4.75 2.03
CA HIS A 64 -15.39 3.55 2.62
C HIS A 64 -15.83 2.58 1.52
N PRO A 65 -14.91 1.79 0.95
CA PRO A 65 -15.23 0.91 -0.15
C PRO A 65 -16.07 -0.28 0.31
N VAL A 66 -17.08 -0.64 -0.48
CA VAL A 66 -17.76 -1.92 -0.36
C VAL A 66 -16.94 -2.97 -1.11
N TYR A 67 -16.55 -4.05 -0.43
CA TYR A 67 -15.65 -5.09 -0.96
C TYR A 67 -16.13 -6.52 -0.69
N THR A 68 -17.44 -6.72 -0.54
CA THR A 68 -18.01 -8.05 -0.27
C THR A 68 -18.06 -8.95 -1.52
N GLY A 69 -18.19 -8.37 -2.71
CA GLY A 69 -18.49 -9.11 -3.94
C GLY A 69 -17.48 -10.24 -4.26
N LEU A 70 -16.17 -10.04 -4.07
CA LEU A 70 -15.20 -11.11 -4.27
C LEU A 70 -15.32 -12.23 -3.22
N ARG A 71 -15.66 -11.90 -1.99
CA ARG A 71 -15.89 -12.90 -0.93
C ARG A 71 -17.14 -13.74 -1.23
N GLU A 72 -18.21 -13.12 -1.72
CA GLU A 72 -19.43 -13.79 -2.16
C GLU A 72 -19.17 -14.76 -3.32
N LEU A 73 -18.22 -14.43 -4.18
CA LEU A 73 -17.72 -15.32 -5.23
C LEU A 73 -16.77 -16.42 -4.72
N GLY A 74 -16.44 -16.43 -3.42
CA GLY A 74 -15.61 -17.46 -2.79
C GLY A 74 -14.12 -17.13 -2.76
N VAL A 75 -13.70 -15.89 -3.04
CA VAL A 75 -12.31 -15.47 -2.85
C VAL A 75 -12.00 -15.36 -1.37
N ARG A 76 -10.93 -16.03 -0.94
CA ARG A 76 -10.38 -15.88 0.41
C ARG A 76 -9.33 -14.78 0.37
N PRO A 77 -9.52 -13.69 1.09
CA PRO A 77 -8.54 -12.61 1.14
C PRO A 77 -7.25 -13.06 1.84
N HIS A 78 -6.15 -12.44 1.48
CA HIS A 78 -4.87 -12.58 2.17
C HIS A 78 -4.63 -11.31 2.98
N PRO A 79 -4.92 -11.30 4.28
CA PRO A 79 -4.69 -10.14 5.13
C PRO A 79 -3.18 -9.88 5.32
N LEU A 80 -2.86 -8.64 5.67
CA LEU A 80 -1.50 -8.21 6.02
C LEU A 80 -1.17 -8.68 7.44
N THR A 81 -0.78 -9.96 7.55
CA THR A 81 -0.36 -10.54 8.83
C THR A 81 1.09 -10.17 9.17
N ASP A 82 1.46 -10.39 10.43
CA ASP A 82 2.83 -10.20 10.91
C ASP A 82 3.82 -11.06 10.11
N GLU A 83 3.47 -12.30 9.74
CA GLU A 83 4.32 -13.20 8.96
C GLU A 83 4.53 -12.70 7.53
N VAL A 84 3.48 -12.16 6.91
CA VAL A 84 3.57 -11.56 5.56
C VAL A 84 4.51 -10.36 5.60
N LEU A 85 4.33 -9.48 6.58
CA LEU A 85 5.14 -8.27 6.73
C LEU A 85 6.60 -8.61 7.04
N ASP A 86 6.84 -9.57 7.94
CA ASP A 86 8.18 -10.07 8.26
C ASP A 86 8.86 -10.68 7.01
N GLY A 87 8.09 -11.39 6.19
CA GLY A 87 8.57 -11.91 4.90
C GLY A 87 8.97 -10.82 3.92
N MET A 88 8.16 -9.76 3.81
CA MET A 88 8.44 -8.60 2.98
C MET A 88 9.72 -7.88 3.43
N ILE A 89 9.87 -7.61 4.72
CA ILE A 89 11.07 -6.94 5.26
C ILE A 89 12.32 -7.79 5.03
N ARG A 90 12.28 -9.10 5.29
CA ARG A 90 13.42 -9.99 5.00
C ARG A 90 13.81 -9.96 3.52
N HIS A 91 12.81 -9.95 2.63
CA HIS A 91 13.07 -9.85 1.20
C HIS A 91 13.77 -8.54 0.84
N VAL A 92 13.28 -7.41 1.33
CA VAL A 92 13.90 -6.10 1.09
C VAL A 92 15.32 -6.05 1.67
N MET A 93 15.53 -6.61 2.86
CA MET A 93 16.85 -6.66 3.50
C MET A 93 17.89 -7.42 2.67
N ALA A 94 17.48 -8.47 1.95
CA ALA A 94 18.38 -9.20 1.04
C ALA A 94 18.90 -8.33 -0.12
N TYR A 95 18.18 -7.26 -0.48
CA TYR A 95 18.53 -6.31 -1.54
C TYR A 95 18.93 -4.94 -1.00
N ARG A 96 19.30 -4.84 0.26
CA ARG A 96 19.62 -3.56 0.91
C ARG A 96 20.68 -2.74 0.16
N SER A 97 21.68 -3.38 -0.44
CA SER A 97 22.73 -2.71 -1.22
C SER A 97 22.22 -2.07 -2.52
N ALA A 98 21.05 -2.47 -3.00
CA ALA A 98 20.43 -1.90 -4.20
C ALA A 98 19.47 -0.74 -3.89
N ILE A 99 19.19 -0.48 -2.62
CA ILE A 99 18.31 0.62 -2.19
C ILE A 99 19.04 1.95 -2.44
N ARG A 100 18.36 2.86 -3.11
CA ARG A 100 18.81 4.22 -3.39
C ARG A 100 18.01 5.23 -2.58
N PRO A 101 18.48 5.64 -1.40
CA PRO A 101 17.75 6.57 -0.51
C PRO A 101 17.42 7.90 -1.18
N GLU A 102 18.29 8.38 -2.08
CA GLU A 102 18.11 9.64 -2.82
C GLU A 102 16.89 9.63 -3.77
N ILE A 103 16.41 8.45 -4.16
CA ILE A 103 15.20 8.31 -4.98
C ILE A 103 13.94 8.24 -4.09
N ILE A 104 14.06 7.61 -2.92
CA ILE A 104 12.94 7.37 -2.01
C ILE A 104 12.62 8.63 -1.20
N PHE A 105 13.66 9.33 -0.74
CA PHE A 105 13.50 10.55 0.03
C PHE A 105 13.71 11.76 -0.89
N PRO A 106 12.65 12.54 -1.19
CA PRO A 106 12.82 13.80 -1.89
C PRO A 106 13.74 14.69 -1.07
N ASP A 107 14.63 15.41 -1.78
CA ASP A 107 15.64 16.27 -1.20
C ASP A 107 15.02 17.23 -0.18
N ARG A 108 15.37 17.07 1.10
CA ARG A 108 14.86 17.94 2.19
C ARG A 108 15.48 19.34 2.15
N SER A 109 16.45 19.57 1.29
CA SER A 109 17.08 20.86 1.04
C SER A 109 16.29 21.71 0.03
N GLY A 110 14.94 21.69 0.11
CA GLY A 110 14.05 22.40 -0.78
C GLY A 110 14.12 23.92 -0.66
N GLY A 111 15.13 24.51 -1.25
CA GLY A 111 15.07 25.85 -1.76
C GLY A 111 14.51 25.83 -3.18
N ASN A 112 13.32 26.34 -3.33
CA ASN A 112 12.70 26.95 -4.51
C ASN A 112 13.55 26.91 -5.80
N SER A 113 13.41 25.89 -6.63
CA SER A 113 13.75 25.98 -8.06
C SER A 113 12.62 25.40 -8.88
N GLY A 114 11.80 26.31 -9.42
CA GLY A 114 10.73 26.02 -10.36
C GLY A 114 11.27 25.32 -11.61
N GLY A 115 11.11 24.02 -11.68
CA GLY A 115 11.37 23.21 -12.84
C GLY A 115 10.16 22.34 -13.14
N LYS A 116 9.30 22.76 -14.07
CA LYS A 116 8.30 21.91 -14.70
C LYS A 116 8.98 20.66 -15.23
N ARG A 117 8.68 19.49 -14.67
CA ARG A 117 8.99 18.21 -15.31
C ARG A 117 7.81 17.82 -16.19
N PRO A 118 8.04 17.45 -17.46
CA PRO A 118 6.95 16.96 -18.32
C PRO A 118 6.46 15.60 -17.82
N CYS A 119 5.14 15.43 -17.79
CA CYS A 119 4.48 14.14 -17.64
C CYS A 119 4.82 13.26 -18.84
N LEU A 120 5.31 12.07 -18.59
CA LEU A 120 5.27 10.93 -19.51
C LEU A 120 4.19 9.98 -19.03
#